data_a089c2eb5f081268e3874f7a0807d37b
#
_entry.id   a089c2eb5f081268e3874f7a0807d37b
#
_cell.length_a   1.000
_cell.length_b   1.000
_cell.length_c   1.000
_cell.angle_alpha   90.00
_cell.angle_beta   90.00
_cell.angle_gamma   90.00
#
_symmetry.space_group_name_H-M   'P 1'
#
loop_
_entity.id
_entity.type
_entity.pdbx_description
1 polymer ?
#
loop_
_entity_poly.entity_id
_entity_poly.type
_entity_poly.pdbx_seq_one_letter_code
_entity_poly.pdbx_strand_id
1 'polypeptide(L)'
;MIVLDTHVLVWAASDDRKLGRKARAMIDQLWASGKVAVPAIAFWEIGLLQARRRIKLPSSIREWRESILAAGAVELPLDGTIALRALELAGLHDDPADRFIVATALFNNATLMTADQRLLDWRHALDRHDART
;
A
#
# COMPACT_ATOMS: atom_id res chain seq x y z
N MET A 1 -3.20 -12.05 -4.46
CA MET A 1 -2.92 -10.61 -4.65
C MET A 1 -2.40 -10.01 -3.35
N ILE A 2 -1.40 -9.18 -3.44
CA ILE A 2 -0.96 -8.35 -2.32
C ILE A 2 -1.26 -6.88 -2.59
N VAL A 3 -1.63 -6.17 -1.52
CA VAL A 3 -1.84 -4.72 -1.53
C VAL A 3 -0.67 -4.10 -0.77
N LEU A 4 0.01 -3.15 -1.40
CA LEU A 4 1.14 -2.47 -0.79
C LEU A 4 0.67 -1.22 -0.03
N ASP A 5 1.05 -1.12 1.23
CA ASP A 5 0.94 0.11 2.00
C ASP A 5 1.83 1.20 1.38
N THR A 6 1.53 2.45 1.64
CA THR A 6 2.20 3.62 1.05
C THR A 6 3.72 3.54 1.09
N HIS A 7 4.30 3.35 2.28
CA HIS A 7 5.76 3.29 2.43
C HIS A 7 6.36 2.05 1.77
N VAL A 8 5.64 0.94 1.78
CA VAL A 8 6.10 -0.30 1.14
C VAL A 8 6.25 -0.11 -0.36
N LEU A 9 5.29 0.58 -0.99
CA LEU A 9 5.39 0.90 -2.42
C LEU A 9 6.63 1.75 -2.71
N VAL A 10 6.87 2.78 -1.91
CA VAL A 10 8.05 3.65 -2.07
C VAL A 10 9.33 2.85 -1.89
N TRP A 11 9.41 2.00 -0.89
CA TRP A 11 10.59 1.17 -0.65
C TRP A 11 10.84 0.19 -1.81
N ALA A 12 9.78 -0.45 -2.30
CA ALA A 12 9.90 -1.38 -3.43
C ALA A 12 10.39 -0.67 -4.70
N ALA A 13 9.84 0.51 -4.99
CA ALA A 13 10.20 1.27 -6.18
C ALA A 13 11.61 1.87 -6.12
N SER A 14 12.10 2.22 -4.94
CA SER A 14 13.42 2.83 -4.75
C SER A 14 14.50 1.84 -4.33
N ASP A 15 14.16 0.56 -4.25
CA ASP A 15 15.10 -0.49 -3.82
C ASP A 15 15.66 -0.24 -2.42
N ASP A 16 14.81 0.25 -1.51
CA ASP A 16 15.20 0.63 -0.16
C ASP A 16 15.44 -0.60 0.72
N ARG A 17 16.52 -0.58 1.50
CA ARG A 17 16.90 -1.68 2.42
C ARG A 17 15.93 -1.90 3.57
N LYS A 18 15.04 -0.94 3.85
CA LYS A 18 13.98 -1.12 4.85
C LYS A 18 13.02 -2.22 4.46
N LEU A 19 12.88 -2.50 3.16
CA LEU A 19 12.09 -3.63 2.68
C LEU A 19 12.86 -4.93 2.94
N GLY A 20 12.24 -5.86 3.67
CA GLY A 20 12.85 -7.13 4.02
C GLY A 20 13.02 -8.06 2.81
N ARG A 21 13.86 -9.06 2.96
CA ARG A 21 14.18 -10.00 1.86
C ARG A 21 12.96 -10.84 1.46
N LYS A 22 12.20 -11.34 2.42
CA LYS A 22 10.99 -12.12 2.14
C LYS A 22 9.92 -11.26 1.48
N ALA A 23 9.72 -10.05 1.97
CA ALA A 23 8.77 -9.10 1.40
C ALA A 23 9.14 -8.77 -0.04
N ARG A 24 10.40 -8.49 -0.32
CA ARG A 24 10.88 -8.21 -1.68
C ARG A 24 10.66 -9.40 -2.60
N ALA A 25 11.00 -10.61 -2.16
CA ALA A 25 10.80 -11.81 -2.96
C ALA A 25 9.32 -12.04 -3.29
N MET A 26 8.42 -11.82 -2.33
CA MET A 26 6.98 -11.91 -2.56
C MET A 26 6.50 -10.87 -3.57
N ILE A 27 6.94 -9.63 -3.43
CA ILE A 27 6.58 -8.55 -4.35
C ILE A 27 7.05 -8.89 -5.76
N ASP A 28 8.31 -9.26 -5.92
CA ASP A 28 8.89 -9.55 -7.24
C ASP A 28 8.16 -10.71 -7.93
N GLN A 29 7.88 -11.78 -7.20
CA GLN A 29 7.17 -12.94 -7.73
C GLN A 29 5.73 -12.59 -8.15
N LEU A 30 5.01 -11.87 -7.31
CA LEU A 30 3.62 -11.51 -7.58
C LEU A 30 3.52 -10.38 -8.61
N TRP A 31 4.52 -9.52 -8.69
CA TRP A 31 4.59 -8.49 -9.73
C TRP A 31 4.61 -9.09 -11.13
N ALA A 32 5.44 -10.11 -11.31
CA ALA A 32 5.53 -10.82 -12.59
C ALA A 32 4.19 -11.44 -13.04
N SER A 33 3.32 -11.80 -12.09
CA SER A 33 2.00 -12.39 -12.40
C SER A 33 0.86 -11.37 -12.33
N GLY A 34 1.13 -10.08 -12.24
CA GLY A 34 0.10 -9.03 -12.21
C GLY A 34 -0.72 -9.01 -10.91
N LYS A 35 -0.16 -9.49 -9.81
CA LYS A 35 -0.87 -9.65 -8.53
C LYS A 35 -0.38 -8.69 -7.43
N VAL A 36 0.30 -7.63 -7.81
CA VAL A 36 0.64 -6.53 -6.90
C VAL A 36 -0.30 -5.37 -7.14
N ALA A 37 -0.97 -4.94 -6.09
CA ALA A 37 -1.96 -3.88 -6.17
C ALA A 37 -1.58 -2.71 -5.27
N VAL A 38 -2.00 -1.53 -5.68
CA VAL A 38 -1.77 -0.27 -4.96
C VAL A 38 -3.12 0.41 -4.76
N PRO A 39 -3.53 0.71 -3.53
CA PRO A 39 -4.72 1.52 -3.31
C PRO A 39 -4.54 2.91 -3.91
N ALA A 40 -5.55 3.42 -4.59
CA ALA A 40 -5.48 4.75 -5.21
C ALA A 40 -5.08 5.84 -4.21
N ILE A 41 -5.53 5.73 -2.96
CA ILE A 41 -5.21 6.68 -1.89
C ILE A 41 -3.71 6.73 -1.57
N ALA A 42 -2.96 5.65 -1.84
CA ALA A 42 -1.52 5.63 -1.59
C ALA A 42 -0.78 6.65 -2.48
N PHE A 43 -1.22 6.85 -3.70
CA PHE A 43 -0.62 7.87 -4.57
C PHE A 43 -0.87 9.30 -4.06
N TRP A 44 -2.04 9.56 -3.51
CA TRP A 44 -2.33 10.84 -2.87
C TRP A 44 -1.41 11.06 -1.66
N GLU A 45 -1.26 10.05 -0.81
CA GLU A 45 -0.41 10.13 0.37
C GLU A 45 1.06 10.34 -0.01
N ILE A 46 1.55 9.63 -1.03
CA ILE A 46 2.91 9.81 -1.56
C ILE A 46 3.10 11.22 -2.11
N GLY A 47 2.10 11.73 -2.84
CA GLY A 47 2.11 13.10 -3.34
C GLY A 47 2.20 14.14 -2.23
N LEU A 48 1.49 13.94 -1.11
CA LEU A 48 1.62 14.79 0.07
C LEU A 48 3.01 14.73 0.67
N LEU A 49 3.59 13.54 0.80
CA LEU A 49 4.93 13.36 1.35
C LEU A 49 5.96 14.06 0.46
N GLN A 50 5.83 13.97 -0.84
CA GLN A 50 6.69 14.69 -1.79
C GLN A 50 6.55 16.20 -1.64
N ALA A 51 5.33 16.72 -1.57
CA ALA A 51 5.06 18.15 -1.41
C ALA A 51 5.63 18.70 -0.10
N ARG A 52 5.64 17.88 0.95
CA ARG A 52 6.21 18.21 2.26
C ARG A 52 7.70 17.93 2.38
N ARG A 53 8.34 17.56 1.29
CA ARG A 53 9.77 17.23 1.20
C ARG A 53 10.21 16.11 2.15
N ARG A 54 9.31 15.17 2.44
CA ARG A 54 9.60 14.01 3.29
C ARG A 54 10.10 12.81 2.51
N ILE A 55 9.84 12.77 1.20
CA ILE A 55 10.38 11.78 0.27
C ILE A 55 10.78 12.47 -1.03
N LYS A 56 11.71 11.85 -1.75
CA LYS A 56 12.08 12.26 -3.11
C LYS A 56 11.63 11.20 -4.09
N LEU A 57 10.97 11.63 -5.16
CA LEU A 57 10.64 10.80 -6.31
C LEU A 57 11.50 11.23 -7.49
N PRO A 58 11.77 10.32 -8.45
CA PRO A 58 12.57 10.66 -9.64
C PRO A 58 11.82 11.57 -10.62
N SER A 59 10.51 11.77 -10.42
CA SER A 59 9.66 12.55 -11.31
C SER A 59 8.49 13.15 -10.53
N SER A 60 7.56 13.82 -11.21
CA SER A 60 6.31 14.25 -10.60
C SER A 60 5.51 13.04 -10.13
N ILE A 61 4.63 13.22 -9.17
CA ILE A 61 3.76 12.14 -8.68
C ILE A 61 2.90 11.54 -9.81
N ARG A 62 2.44 12.36 -10.75
CA ARG A 62 1.65 11.89 -11.90
C ARG A 62 2.46 10.97 -12.80
N GLU A 63 3.65 11.38 -13.16
CA GLU A 63 4.56 10.56 -13.99
C GLU A 63 5.01 9.30 -13.25
N TRP A 64 5.28 9.42 -11.96
CA TRP A 64 5.68 8.28 -11.13
C TRP A 64 4.56 7.22 -11.06
N ARG A 65 3.31 7.67 -10.83
CA ARG A 65 2.16 6.76 -10.87
C ARG A 65 2.05 6.04 -12.21
N GLU A 66 2.17 6.78 -13.31
CA GLU A 66 2.12 6.20 -14.65
C GLU A 66 3.20 5.13 -14.83
N SER A 67 4.42 5.38 -14.35
CA SER A 67 5.51 4.40 -14.43
C SER A 67 5.24 3.14 -13.60
N ILE A 68 4.67 3.29 -12.41
CA ILE A 68 4.29 2.17 -11.55
C ILE A 68 3.22 1.30 -12.23
N LEU A 69 2.20 1.92 -12.79
CA LEU A 69 1.13 1.20 -13.49
C LEU A 69 1.63 0.57 -14.79
N ALA A 70 2.47 1.27 -15.55
CA ALA A 70 3.08 0.72 -16.75
C ALA A 70 3.98 -0.48 -16.46
N ALA A 71 4.60 -0.51 -15.29
CA ALA A 71 5.42 -1.65 -14.84
C ALA A 71 4.58 -2.87 -14.45
N GLY A 72 3.26 -2.73 -14.31
CA GLY A 72 2.35 -3.86 -14.07
C GLY A 72 1.58 -3.86 -12.76
N ALA A 73 1.74 -2.83 -11.91
CA ALA A 73 0.92 -2.71 -10.70
C ALA A 73 -0.54 -2.44 -11.05
N VAL A 74 -1.44 -3.00 -10.24
CA VAL A 74 -2.88 -2.79 -10.38
C VAL A 74 -3.32 -1.72 -9.40
N GLU A 75 -3.94 -0.65 -9.89
CA GLU A 75 -4.52 0.36 -9.00
C GLU A 75 -5.91 -0.08 -8.54
N LEU A 76 -6.14 -0.08 -7.23
CA LEU A 76 -7.44 -0.38 -6.65
C LEU A 76 -8.14 0.94 -6.29
N PRO A 77 -9.35 1.18 -6.80
CA PRO A 77 -10.06 2.44 -6.57
C PRO A 77 -10.54 2.55 -5.13
N LEU A 78 -10.69 3.80 -4.67
CA LEU A 78 -11.41 4.15 -3.45
C LEU A 78 -12.80 4.65 -3.85
N ASP A 79 -13.78 3.76 -3.77
CA ASP A 79 -15.18 4.09 -4.04
C ASP A 79 -15.98 4.28 -2.75
N GLY A 80 -17.27 4.57 -2.88
CA GLY A 80 -18.16 4.79 -1.73
C GLY A 80 -18.28 3.56 -0.83
N THR A 81 -18.30 2.37 -1.40
CA THR A 81 -18.38 1.12 -0.62
C THR A 81 -17.17 0.97 0.29
N ILE A 82 -15.97 1.16 -0.25
CA ILE A 82 -14.73 1.08 0.52
C ILE A 82 -14.65 2.21 1.54
N ALA A 83 -15.04 3.43 1.15
CA ALA A 83 -15.02 4.58 2.06
C ALA A 83 -15.91 4.35 3.30
N LEU A 84 -17.12 3.81 3.10
CA LEU A 84 -18.02 3.50 4.21
C LEU A 84 -17.48 2.33 5.04
N ARG A 85 -16.92 1.32 4.41
CA ARG A 85 -16.30 0.21 5.14
C ARG A 85 -15.15 0.68 6.03
N ALA A 86 -14.41 1.69 5.62
CA ALA A 86 -13.35 2.28 6.42
C ALA A 86 -13.84 2.87 7.74
N LEU A 87 -15.11 3.31 7.80
CA LEU A 87 -15.73 3.78 9.05
C LEU A 87 -15.99 2.64 10.03
N GLU A 88 -16.16 1.42 9.53
CA GLU A 88 -16.61 0.25 10.30
C GLU A 88 -15.47 -0.56 10.90
N LEU A 89 -14.21 -0.12 10.74
CA LEU A 89 -13.03 -0.84 11.21
C LEU A 89 -12.80 -0.61 12.69
N ALA A 90 -13.55 -1.34 13.51
CA ALA A 90 -13.51 -1.19 14.97
C ALA A 90 -12.12 -1.51 15.53
N GLY A 91 -11.63 -0.69 16.45
CA GLY A 91 -10.36 -0.89 17.12
C GLY A 91 -9.13 -0.46 16.31
N LEU A 92 -9.32 -0.02 15.07
CA LEU A 92 -8.24 0.53 14.26
C LEU A 92 -8.06 2.03 14.58
N HIS A 93 -6.81 2.52 14.59
CA HIS A 93 -6.52 3.92 14.82
C HIS A 93 -7.12 4.84 13.74
N ASP A 94 -7.16 6.15 13.99
CA ASP A 94 -7.97 7.11 13.23
C ASP A 94 -7.31 7.68 11.97
N ASP A 95 -6.08 7.31 11.64
CA ASP A 95 -5.43 7.80 10.42
C ASP A 95 -6.28 7.45 9.19
N PRO A 96 -6.86 8.46 8.47
CA PRO A 96 -7.78 8.16 7.37
C PRO A 96 -7.16 7.35 6.24
N ALA A 97 -5.94 7.68 5.84
CA ALA A 97 -5.26 6.96 4.75
C ALA A 97 -5.09 5.48 5.10
N ASP A 98 -4.66 5.17 6.32
CA ASP A 98 -4.50 3.78 6.77
C ASP A 98 -5.83 3.03 6.78
N ARG A 99 -6.90 3.70 7.23
CA ARG A 99 -8.24 3.09 7.24
C ARG A 99 -8.72 2.75 5.84
N PHE A 100 -8.50 3.63 4.87
CA PHE A 100 -8.85 3.37 3.47
C PHE A 100 -8.00 2.23 2.87
N ILE A 101 -6.73 2.17 3.21
CA ILE A 101 -5.85 1.10 2.73
C ILE A 101 -6.29 -0.26 3.28
N VAL A 102 -6.57 -0.35 4.57
CA VAL A 102 -7.07 -1.57 5.21
C VAL A 102 -8.41 -1.99 4.59
N ALA A 103 -9.34 -1.06 4.46
CA ALA A 103 -10.65 -1.34 3.86
C ALA A 103 -10.52 -1.83 2.42
N THR A 104 -9.59 -1.26 1.65
CA THR A 104 -9.30 -1.69 0.27
C THR A 104 -8.80 -3.13 0.23
N ALA A 105 -7.86 -3.47 1.12
CA ALA A 105 -7.33 -4.83 1.20
C ALA A 105 -8.42 -5.84 1.58
N LEU A 106 -9.25 -5.52 2.58
CA LEU A 106 -10.35 -6.38 3.00
C LEU A 106 -11.39 -6.58 1.91
N PHE A 107 -11.80 -5.51 1.24
CA PHE A 107 -12.79 -5.58 0.16
C PHE A 107 -12.31 -6.48 -1.00
N ASN A 108 -11.03 -6.46 -1.27
CA ASN A 108 -10.44 -7.24 -2.37
C ASN A 108 -9.91 -8.62 -1.93
N ASN A 109 -10.13 -9.03 -0.69
CA ASN A 109 -9.61 -10.27 -0.12
C ASN A 109 -8.11 -10.45 -0.36
N ALA A 110 -7.36 -9.38 -0.22
CA ALA A 110 -5.94 -9.33 -0.49
C ALA A 110 -5.12 -9.32 0.80
N THR A 111 -3.88 -9.79 0.72
CA THR A 111 -2.91 -9.66 1.81
C THR A 111 -2.36 -8.23 1.82
N LEU A 112 -2.42 -7.56 2.96
CA LEU A 112 -1.80 -6.25 3.13
C LEU A 112 -0.33 -6.42 3.49
N MET A 113 0.55 -5.80 2.74
CA MET A 113 1.97 -5.71 3.08
C MET A 113 2.26 -4.34 3.68
N THR A 114 2.65 -4.32 4.94
CA THR A 114 2.86 -3.08 5.71
C THR A 114 4.01 -3.23 6.69
N ALA A 115 4.62 -2.12 7.05
CA ALA A 115 5.60 -2.02 8.13
C ALA A 115 5.03 -1.30 9.35
N ASP A 116 3.78 -0.87 9.31
CA ASP A 116 3.14 -0.16 10.42
C ASP A 116 2.68 -1.15 11.49
N GLN A 117 3.30 -1.07 12.66
CA GLN A 117 3.00 -1.97 13.77
C GLN A 117 1.54 -1.90 14.22
N ARG A 118 0.91 -0.73 14.10
CA ARG A 118 -0.51 -0.57 14.45
C ARG A 118 -1.42 -1.38 13.54
N LEU A 119 -1.05 -1.53 12.27
CA LEU A 119 -1.78 -2.37 11.31
C LEU A 119 -1.48 -3.84 11.51
N LEU A 120 -0.23 -4.18 11.83
CA LEU A 120 0.18 -5.55 12.11
C LEU A 120 -0.49 -6.09 13.38
N ASP A 121 -0.70 -5.24 14.39
CA ASP A 121 -1.26 -5.63 15.69
C ASP A 121 -2.79 -5.55 15.74
N TRP A 122 -3.43 -5.01 14.72
CA TRP A 122 -4.88 -4.86 14.71
C TRP A 122 -5.57 -6.23 14.77
N ARG A 123 -6.48 -6.43 15.74
CA ARG A 123 -7.06 -7.74 16.07
C ARG A 123 -8.31 -8.02 15.26
N HIS A 124 -8.19 -8.12 13.95
CA HIS A 124 -9.28 -8.50 13.05
C HIS A 124 -8.75 -9.37 11.91
N ALA A 125 -9.65 -10.07 11.24
CA ALA A 125 -9.33 -10.97 10.14
C ALA A 125 -8.86 -10.18 8.92
N LEU A 126 -7.59 -9.84 8.90
CA LEU A 126 -6.88 -9.23 7.79
C LEU A 126 -5.62 -10.03 7.56
N ASP A 127 -5.48 -10.60 6.36
CA ASP A 127 -4.22 -11.21 5.97
C ASP A 127 -3.18 -10.11 5.78
N ARG A 128 -2.03 -10.27 6.43
CA ARG A 128 -0.98 -9.26 6.40
C ARG A 128 0.40 -9.89 6.47
N HIS A 129 1.37 -9.18 5.90
CA HIS A 129 2.77 -9.54 5.95
C HIS A 129 3.59 -8.33 6.40
N ASP A 130 4.52 -8.55 7.33
CA ASP A 130 5.42 -7.50 7.79
C ASP A 130 6.47 -7.21 6.70
N ALA A 131 6.41 -6.01 6.13
CA ALA A 131 7.30 -5.60 5.05
C ALA A 131 8.77 -5.51 5.46
N ARG A 132 9.07 -5.53 6.76
CA ARG A 132 10.44 -5.47 7.29
C ARG A 132 11.13 -6.84 7.29
N THR A 133 10.42 -7.89 7.04
CA THR A 133 10.95 -9.25 6.96
C THR A 133 11.13 -9.71 5.53
#